data_8d8a973ff8e40772369a365f9271054e
#
_entry.id   8d8a973ff8e40772369a365f9271054e
#
_cell.length_a   1.000
_cell.length_b   1.000
_cell.length_c   1.000
_cell.angle_alpha   90.00
_cell.angle_beta   90.00
_cell.angle_gamma   90.00
#
_symmetry.space_group_name_H-M   'P 1'
#
loop_
_entity.id
_entity.type
_entity.pdbx_description
1 polymer ?
#
loop_
_entity_poly.entity_id
_entity_poly.type
_entity_poly.pdbx_seq_one_letter_code
_entity_poly.pdbx_strand_id
1 'polypeptide(L)'
;MTSRSMTSLLLLLTLAAFLLSLMAGKVWIWPMSWVADNADGWIFLELRLPRALLGLCIGAVLGLSGAVLQGYLRNPLADPTVLGVSASAALGGVLAIFFGINLVPFGLFGCAMVGAGASILLLLAIARGGGPIGFILGGMVLSTLAGALPASLHSISP
;
A
#
# COMPACT_ATOMS: atom_id res chain seq x y z
N MET A 1 8.82 -10.20 -28.55
CA MET A 1 8.78 -11.08 -27.35
C MET A 1 7.36 -11.63 -27.23
N THR A 2 7.21 -12.92 -27.04
CA THR A 2 5.89 -13.53 -26.81
C THR A 2 5.40 -13.12 -25.41
N SER A 3 4.09 -13.00 -25.23
CA SER A 3 3.48 -12.64 -23.92
C SER A 3 4.02 -13.53 -22.78
N ARG A 4 4.24 -14.81 -23.04
CA ARG A 4 4.78 -15.76 -22.05
C ARG A 4 6.21 -15.43 -21.62
N SER A 5 7.08 -15.01 -22.54
CA SER A 5 8.48 -14.64 -22.21
C SER A 5 8.55 -13.35 -21.38
N MET A 6 7.62 -12.43 -21.61
CA MET A 6 7.54 -11.19 -20.83
C MET A 6 7.06 -11.48 -19.40
N THR A 7 6.06 -12.33 -19.23
CA THR A 7 5.56 -12.73 -17.90
C THR A 7 6.64 -13.48 -17.10
N SER A 8 7.36 -14.41 -17.71
CA SER A 8 8.44 -15.12 -17.02
C SER A 8 9.59 -14.19 -16.63
N LEU A 9 9.94 -13.21 -17.48
CA LEU A 9 10.94 -12.20 -17.15
C LEU A 9 10.51 -11.36 -15.94
N LEU A 10 9.26 -10.89 -15.90
CA LEU A 10 8.73 -10.12 -14.78
C LEU A 10 8.72 -10.93 -13.48
N LEU A 11 8.32 -12.20 -13.53
CA LEU A 11 8.37 -13.08 -12.37
C LEU A 11 9.79 -13.29 -11.85
N LEU A 12 10.77 -13.50 -12.75
CA LEU A 12 12.17 -13.62 -12.37
C LEU A 12 12.71 -12.33 -11.74
N LEU A 13 12.38 -11.17 -12.31
CA LEU A 13 12.76 -9.87 -11.74
C LEU A 13 12.14 -9.63 -10.37
N THR A 14 10.88 -9.99 -10.18
CA THR A 14 10.20 -9.88 -8.89
C THR A 14 10.83 -10.79 -7.84
N LEU A 15 11.15 -12.04 -8.22
CA LEU A 15 11.84 -12.98 -7.34
C LEU A 15 13.25 -12.48 -6.98
N ALA A 16 13.99 -11.99 -7.96
CA ALA A 16 15.33 -11.42 -7.73
C ALA A 16 15.27 -10.20 -6.80
N ALA A 17 14.32 -9.29 -7.02
CA ALA A 17 14.12 -8.12 -6.18
C ALA A 17 13.72 -8.51 -4.74
N PHE A 18 12.87 -9.53 -4.58
CA PHE A 18 12.49 -10.07 -3.27
C PHE A 18 13.70 -10.63 -2.53
N LEU A 19 14.52 -11.47 -3.18
CA LEU A 19 15.72 -12.04 -2.59
C LEU A 19 16.76 -10.95 -2.24
N LEU A 20 16.96 -9.98 -3.11
CA LEU A 20 17.81 -8.83 -2.84
C LEU A 20 17.32 -7.99 -1.65
N SER A 21 16.01 -7.81 -1.53
CA SER A 21 15.40 -7.09 -0.39
C SER A 21 15.65 -7.79 0.94
N LEU A 22 15.77 -9.12 0.96
CA LEU A 22 16.09 -9.89 2.16
C LEU A 22 17.56 -9.72 2.56
N MET A 23 18.48 -9.57 1.58
CA MET A 23 19.91 -9.42 1.82
C MET A 23 20.33 -7.96 2.07
N ALA A 24 19.74 -7.02 1.33
CA ALA A 24 20.10 -5.62 1.35
C ALA A 24 19.48 -4.87 2.53
N GLY A 25 20.28 -4.07 3.23
CA GLY A 25 19.85 -3.21 4.33
C GLY A 25 21.03 -2.42 4.88
N LYS A 26 20.87 -1.81 6.06
CA LYS A 26 21.96 -1.09 6.74
C LYS A 26 23.19 -1.98 6.99
N VAL A 27 22.93 -3.27 7.20
CA VAL A 27 23.95 -4.32 7.27
C VAL A 27 23.61 -5.35 6.20
N TRP A 28 24.60 -5.83 5.45
CA TRP A 28 24.41 -6.88 4.46
C TRP A 28 24.35 -8.23 5.18
N ILE A 29 23.23 -8.98 5.04
CA ILE A 29 23.05 -10.29 5.68
C ILE A 29 23.12 -11.37 4.61
N TRP A 30 24.08 -12.28 4.76
CA TRP A 30 24.24 -13.42 3.86
C TRP A 30 23.20 -14.50 4.16
N PRO A 31 22.74 -15.28 3.15
CA PRO A 31 21.75 -16.34 3.35
C PRO A 31 22.14 -17.39 4.38
N MET A 32 23.44 -17.60 4.60
CA MET A 32 23.95 -18.56 5.61
C MET A 32 23.57 -18.15 7.06
N SER A 33 23.41 -16.85 7.32
CA SER A 33 23.06 -16.34 8.66
C SER A 33 21.56 -16.24 8.92
N TRP A 34 20.70 -16.57 7.96
CA TRP A 34 19.24 -16.43 8.11
C TRP A 34 18.63 -17.37 9.16
N VAL A 35 19.26 -18.51 9.38
CA VAL A 35 18.80 -19.57 10.33
C VAL A 35 19.70 -19.63 11.57
N ALA A 36 20.73 -18.78 11.65
CA ALA A 36 21.63 -18.76 12.77
C ALA A 36 20.97 -18.10 14.00
N ASP A 37 21.20 -18.66 15.17
CA ASP A 37 20.75 -18.12 16.46
C ASP A 37 21.66 -16.96 16.91
N ASN A 38 21.73 -15.93 16.04
CA ASN A 38 22.56 -14.72 16.21
C ASN A 38 21.73 -13.47 15.85
N ALA A 39 22.33 -12.29 16.04
CA ALA A 39 21.69 -11.01 15.74
C ALA A 39 21.20 -10.90 14.29
N ASP A 40 21.92 -11.47 13.33
CA ASP A 40 21.55 -11.45 11.91
C ASP A 40 20.29 -12.27 11.63
N GLY A 41 20.14 -13.44 12.26
CA GLY A 41 18.96 -14.29 12.15
C GLY A 41 17.71 -13.61 12.74
N TRP A 42 17.85 -12.94 13.87
CA TRP A 42 16.75 -12.16 14.47
C TRP A 42 16.34 -10.99 13.57
N ILE A 43 17.28 -10.22 13.04
CA ILE A 43 17.00 -9.11 12.10
C ILE A 43 16.32 -9.65 10.83
N PHE A 44 16.73 -10.80 10.35
CA PHE A 44 16.10 -11.42 9.18
C PHE A 44 14.64 -11.81 9.46
N LEU A 45 14.38 -12.57 10.54
CA LEU A 45 13.05 -13.12 10.84
C LEU A 45 12.07 -12.05 11.31
N GLU A 46 12.49 -11.13 12.19
CA GLU A 46 11.61 -10.16 12.83
C GLU A 46 11.42 -8.88 12.00
N LEU A 47 12.38 -8.50 11.18
CA LEU A 47 12.32 -7.23 10.46
C LEU A 47 12.26 -7.39 8.95
N ARG A 48 13.19 -8.19 8.35
CA ARG A 48 13.32 -8.21 6.88
C ARG A 48 12.28 -9.07 6.21
N LEU A 49 12.06 -10.25 6.73
CA LEU A 49 11.11 -11.20 6.14
C LEU A 49 9.67 -10.65 6.15
N PRO A 50 9.13 -10.15 7.28
CA PRO A 50 7.80 -9.56 7.29
C PRO A 50 7.68 -8.36 6.37
N ARG A 51 8.69 -7.49 6.33
CA ARG A 51 8.70 -6.31 5.46
C ARG A 51 8.73 -6.69 3.97
N ALA A 52 9.54 -7.67 3.59
CA ALA A 52 9.62 -8.12 2.20
C ALA A 52 8.33 -8.80 1.75
N LEU A 53 7.71 -9.62 2.62
CA LEU A 53 6.41 -10.24 2.36
C LEU A 53 5.30 -9.20 2.21
N LEU A 54 5.25 -8.21 3.11
CA LEU A 54 4.29 -7.11 3.01
C LEU A 54 4.48 -6.34 1.70
N GLY A 55 5.71 -6.03 1.31
CA GLY A 55 6.01 -5.37 0.04
C GLY A 55 5.51 -6.16 -1.17
N LEU A 56 5.70 -7.48 -1.16
CA LEU A 56 5.20 -8.37 -2.20
C LEU A 56 3.65 -8.39 -2.24
N CYS A 57 3.00 -8.51 -1.08
CA CYS A 57 1.54 -8.49 -0.98
C CYS A 57 0.95 -7.16 -1.45
N ILE A 58 1.52 -6.03 -1.01
CA ILE A 58 1.09 -4.69 -1.42
C ILE A 58 1.24 -4.53 -2.94
N GLY A 59 2.38 -4.94 -3.50
CA GLY A 59 2.62 -4.88 -4.94
C GLY A 59 1.62 -5.74 -5.73
N ALA A 60 1.33 -6.95 -5.26
CA ALA A 60 0.34 -7.83 -5.89
C ALA A 60 -1.08 -7.24 -5.85
N VAL A 61 -1.50 -6.69 -4.70
CA VAL A 61 -2.82 -6.05 -4.55
C VAL A 61 -2.95 -4.81 -5.43
N LEU A 62 -1.92 -3.96 -5.46
CA LEU A 62 -1.92 -2.77 -6.32
C LEU A 62 -1.93 -3.14 -7.81
N GLY A 63 -1.14 -4.14 -8.20
CA GLY A 63 -1.14 -4.63 -9.57
C GLY A 63 -2.48 -5.21 -10.01
N LEU A 64 -3.12 -6.00 -9.15
CA LEU A 64 -4.44 -6.57 -9.42
C LEU A 64 -5.51 -5.48 -9.49
N SER A 65 -5.55 -4.56 -8.52
CA SER A 65 -6.50 -3.45 -8.51
C SER A 65 -6.31 -2.52 -9.72
N GLY A 66 -5.04 -2.28 -10.11
CA GLY A 66 -4.72 -1.54 -11.34
C GLY A 66 -5.29 -2.22 -12.58
N ALA A 67 -5.06 -3.52 -12.74
CA ALA A 67 -5.57 -4.28 -13.88
C ALA A 67 -7.12 -4.26 -13.95
N VAL A 68 -7.79 -4.43 -12.82
CA VAL A 68 -9.26 -4.34 -12.74
C VAL A 68 -9.75 -2.95 -13.10
N LEU A 69 -9.11 -1.91 -12.57
CA LEU A 69 -9.49 -0.52 -12.82
C LEU A 69 -9.30 -0.12 -14.30
N GLN A 70 -8.17 -0.53 -14.90
CA GLN A 70 -7.89 -0.31 -16.32
C GLN A 70 -8.95 -0.98 -17.22
N GLY A 71 -9.35 -2.21 -16.88
CA GLY A 71 -10.43 -2.90 -17.57
C GLY A 71 -11.79 -2.23 -17.40
N TYR A 72 -12.13 -1.81 -16.20
CA TYR A 72 -13.40 -1.14 -15.88
C TYR A 72 -13.54 0.22 -16.58
N LEU A 73 -12.49 1.02 -16.53
CA LEU A 73 -12.46 2.36 -17.14
C LEU A 73 -12.11 2.33 -18.64
N ARG A 74 -11.73 1.15 -19.18
CA ARG A 74 -11.20 1.00 -20.54
C ARG A 74 -10.08 2.00 -20.85
N ASN A 75 -9.25 2.29 -19.84
CA ASN A 75 -8.14 3.24 -19.92
C ASN A 75 -6.87 2.60 -19.35
N PRO A 76 -5.84 2.36 -20.17
CA PRO A 76 -4.59 1.73 -19.70
C PRO A 76 -3.78 2.63 -18.75
N LEU A 77 -4.11 3.90 -18.62
CA LEU A 77 -3.47 4.86 -17.71
C LEU A 77 -4.18 4.95 -16.35
N ALA A 78 -5.20 4.15 -16.12
CA ALA A 78 -5.91 4.16 -14.84
C ALA A 78 -5.02 3.59 -13.73
N ASP A 79 -4.94 4.35 -12.64
CA ASP A 79 -4.12 4.03 -11.45
C ASP A 79 -5.02 3.96 -10.20
N PRO A 80 -4.97 2.88 -9.41
CA PRO A 80 -5.75 2.75 -8.19
C PRO A 80 -5.39 3.78 -7.12
N THR A 81 -4.18 4.35 -7.14
CA THR A 81 -3.76 5.36 -6.16
C THR A 81 -4.55 6.66 -6.28
N VAL A 82 -5.05 6.97 -7.48
CA VAL A 82 -5.87 8.17 -7.74
C VAL A 82 -7.22 8.11 -7.03
N LEU A 83 -7.70 6.92 -6.66
CA LEU A 83 -8.99 6.75 -6.00
C LEU A 83 -9.02 7.23 -4.53
N GLY A 84 -7.86 7.55 -3.96
CA GLY A 84 -7.77 8.11 -2.62
C GLY A 84 -7.97 7.12 -1.47
N VAL A 85 -8.15 5.82 -1.75
CA VAL A 85 -8.31 4.80 -0.70
C VAL A 85 -7.09 4.72 0.20
N SER A 86 -5.89 4.71 -0.39
CA SER A 86 -4.63 4.70 0.36
C SER A 86 -4.43 6.00 1.17
N ALA A 87 -4.77 7.16 0.60
CA ALA A 87 -4.70 8.44 1.29
C ALA A 87 -5.67 8.49 2.49
N SER A 88 -6.88 7.96 2.31
CA SER A 88 -7.88 7.87 3.39
C SER A 88 -7.48 6.89 4.49
N ALA A 89 -6.83 5.78 4.14
CA ALA A 89 -6.24 4.86 5.11
C ALA A 89 -5.12 5.55 5.92
N ALA A 90 -4.24 6.29 5.23
CA ALA A 90 -3.17 7.06 5.88
C ALA A 90 -3.74 8.14 6.81
N LEU A 91 -4.78 8.86 6.38
CA LEU A 91 -5.50 9.82 7.23
C LEU A 91 -6.06 9.15 8.49
N GLY A 92 -6.70 7.98 8.36
CA GLY A 92 -7.19 7.20 9.50
C GLY A 92 -6.08 6.82 10.47
N GLY A 93 -4.92 6.41 9.95
CA GLY A 93 -3.73 6.12 10.76
C GLY A 93 -3.19 7.35 11.49
N VAL A 94 -3.11 8.49 10.81
CA VAL A 94 -2.65 9.76 11.42
C VAL A 94 -3.62 10.22 12.51
N LEU A 95 -4.92 10.12 12.28
CA LEU A 95 -5.93 10.44 13.31
C LEU A 95 -5.82 9.50 14.51
N ALA A 96 -5.52 8.21 14.30
CA ALA A 96 -5.28 7.28 15.41
C ALA A 96 -4.10 7.70 16.27
N ILE A 97 -3.02 8.20 15.65
CA ILE A 97 -1.85 8.72 16.37
C ILE A 97 -2.23 10.01 17.12
N PHE A 98 -2.90 10.93 16.44
CA PHE A 98 -3.29 12.23 17.01
C PHE A 98 -4.19 12.08 18.24
N PHE A 99 -5.14 11.14 18.21
CA PHE A 99 -6.04 10.88 19.35
C PHE A 99 -5.49 9.85 20.36
N GLY A 100 -4.26 9.37 20.20
CA GLY A 100 -3.66 8.38 21.09
C GLY A 100 -4.24 6.96 20.98
N ILE A 101 -5.05 6.68 19.95
CA ILE A 101 -5.66 5.36 19.72
C ILE A 101 -4.60 4.31 19.31
N ASN A 102 -3.45 4.77 18.81
CA ASN A 102 -2.30 3.93 18.47
C ASN A 102 -1.71 3.18 19.68
N LEU A 103 -2.01 3.61 20.92
CA LEU A 103 -1.59 2.93 22.15
C LEU A 103 -2.42 1.67 22.42
N VAL A 104 -3.59 1.55 21.82
CA VAL A 104 -4.42 0.35 21.93
C VAL A 104 -3.96 -0.69 20.88
N PRO A 105 -3.83 -1.98 21.24
CA PRO A 105 -3.51 -3.04 20.28
C PRO A 105 -4.44 -2.97 19.06
N PHE A 106 -3.86 -3.00 17.85
CA PHE A 106 -4.58 -2.86 16.59
C PHE A 106 -5.32 -1.52 16.35
N GLY A 107 -5.23 -0.53 17.24
CA GLY A 107 -5.91 0.76 17.10
C GLY A 107 -5.52 1.50 15.82
N LEU A 108 -4.23 1.57 15.52
CA LEU A 108 -3.71 2.16 14.28
C LEU A 108 -4.28 1.48 13.04
N PHE A 109 -4.21 0.13 13.03
CA PHE A 109 -4.73 -0.69 11.92
C PHE A 109 -6.24 -0.50 11.75
N GLY A 110 -7.00 -0.55 12.85
CA GLY A 110 -8.45 -0.38 12.83
C GLY A 110 -8.87 0.98 12.25
N CYS A 111 -8.25 2.07 12.69
CA CYS A 111 -8.53 3.41 12.16
C CYS A 111 -8.15 3.54 10.69
N ALA A 112 -7.02 2.98 10.25
CA ALA A 112 -6.65 2.95 8.84
C ALA A 112 -7.66 2.17 7.98
N MET A 113 -8.13 1.02 8.46
CA MET A 113 -9.16 0.21 7.79
C MET A 113 -10.51 0.94 7.71
N VAL A 114 -10.91 1.65 8.77
CA VAL A 114 -12.10 2.48 8.76
C VAL A 114 -11.97 3.61 7.75
N GLY A 115 -10.84 4.29 7.68
CA GLY A 115 -10.57 5.32 6.68
C GLY A 115 -10.65 4.79 5.25
N ALA A 116 -10.03 3.64 4.97
CA ALA A 116 -10.12 2.97 3.68
C ALA A 116 -11.57 2.56 3.33
N GLY A 117 -12.28 1.93 4.27
CA GLY A 117 -13.66 1.50 4.08
C GLY A 117 -14.62 2.66 3.83
N ALA A 118 -14.49 3.74 4.59
CA ALA A 118 -15.29 4.96 4.41
C ALA A 118 -15.09 5.56 3.01
N SER A 119 -13.84 5.60 2.52
CA SER A 119 -13.55 6.09 1.18
C SER A 119 -14.17 5.24 0.08
N ILE A 120 -14.14 3.91 0.22
CA ILE A 120 -14.75 2.99 -0.74
C ILE A 120 -16.29 3.20 -0.77
N LEU A 121 -16.92 3.29 0.40
CA LEU A 121 -18.37 3.53 0.49
C LEU A 121 -18.76 4.86 -0.15
N LEU A 122 -17.98 5.91 0.09
CA LEU A 122 -18.19 7.23 -0.51
C LEU A 122 -18.05 7.18 -2.04
N LEU A 123 -17.00 6.52 -2.53
CA LEU A 123 -16.79 6.35 -3.98
C LEU A 123 -17.92 5.57 -4.63
N LEU A 124 -18.41 4.50 -3.99
CA LEU A 124 -19.55 3.73 -4.50
C LEU A 124 -20.83 4.57 -4.54
N ALA A 125 -21.06 5.43 -3.54
CA ALA A 125 -22.19 6.34 -3.52
C ALA A 125 -22.12 7.36 -4.68
N ILE A 126 -20.94 7.94 -4.93
CA ILE A 126 -20.72 8.88 -6.04
C ILE A 126 -20.86 8.17 -7.40
N ALA A 127 -20.34 6.96 -7.53
CA ALA A 127 -20.40 6.19 -8.77
C ALA A 127 -21.85 5.83 -9.18
N ARG A 128 -22.74 5.62 -8.22
CA ARG A 128 -24.15 5.35 -8.50
C ARG A 128 -24.86 6.49 -9.23
N GLY A 129 -24.45 7.74 -8.98
CA GLY A 129 -25.05 8.92 -9.63
C GLY A 129 -24.25 9.47 -10.81
N GLY A 130 -22.93 9.27 -10.83
CA GLY A 130 -22.03 9.93 -11.79
C GLY A 130 -21.33 9.01 -12.80
N GLY A 131 -21.57 7.70 -12.74
CA GLY A 131 -20.92 6.73 -13.61
C GLY A 131 -19.38 6.71 -13.47
N PRO A 132 -18.62 6.22 -14.49
CA PRO A 132 -17.16 6.11 -14.43
C PRO A 132 -16.45 7.46 -14.26
N ILE A 133 -16.98 8.53 -14.83
CA ILE A 133 -16.41 9.88 -14.72
C ILE A 133 -16.55 10.40 -13.29
N GLY A 134 -17.74 10.27 -12.70
CA GLY A 134 -17.99 10.65 -11.30
C GLY A 134 -17.12 9.87 -10.33
N PHE A 135 -16.89 8.59 -10.61
CA PHE A 135 -16.00 7.74 -9.83
C PHE A 135 -14.54 8.25 -9.82
N ILE A 136 -13.99 8.61 -10.99
CA ILE A 136 -12.63 9.15 -11.11
C ILE A 136 -12.53 10.50 -10.42
N LEU A 137 -13.43 11.44 -10.72
CA LEU A 137 -13.42 12.79 -10.14
C LEU A 137 -13.59 12.75 -8.62
N GLY A 138 -14.50 11.91 -8.13
CA GLY A 138 -14.70 11.71 -6.69
C GLY A 138 -13.44 11.14 -6.01
N GLY A 139 -12.77 10.18 -6.67
CA GLY A 139 -11.50 9.62 -6.21
C GLY A 139 -10.40 10.67 -6.10
N MET A 140 -10.23 11.50 -7.14
CA MET A 140 -9.23 12.57 -7.15
C MET A 140 -9.48 13.60 -6.04
N VAL A 141 -10.72 14.05 -5.86
CA VAL A 141 -11.07 14.97 -4.76
C VAL A 141 -10.80 14.33 -3.40
N LEU A 142 -11.18 13.07 -3.23
CA LEU A 142 -10.96 12.35 -1.99
C LEU A 142 -9.45 12.16 -1.71
N SER A 143 -8.67 11.82 -2.73
CA SER A 143 -7.21 11.68 -2.62
C SER A 143 -6.54 12.98 -2.18
N THR A 144 -6.92 14.11 -2.78
CA THR A 144 -6.35 15.42 -2.43
C THR A 144 -6.76 15.86 -1.03
N LEU A 145 -8.01 15.71 -0.64
CA LEU A 145 -8.48 16.07 0.69
C LEU A 145 -7.85 15.19 1.78
N ALA A 146 -7.87 13.86 1.58
CA ALA A 146 -7.30 12.93 2.54
C ALA A 146 -5.77 13.02 2.63
N GLY A 147 -5.09 13.44 1.57
CA GLY A 147 -3.64 13.68 1.57
C GLY A 147 -3.23 15.03 2.18
N ALA A 148 -4.04 16.08 2.04
CA ALA A 148 -3.74 17.40 2.58
C ALA A 148 -3.88 17.48 4.11
N LEU A 149 -4.86 16.78 4.69
CA LEU A 149 -5.13 16.80 6.12
C LEU A 149 -3.95 16.27 6.98
N PRO A 150 -3.33 15.12 6.69
CA PRO A 150 -2.15 14.65 7.40
C PRO A 150 -0.98 15.64 7.33
N ALA A 151 -0.76 16.25 6.18
CA ALA A 151 0.30 17.23 5.98
C ALA A 151 0.10 18.47 6.87
N SER A 152 -1.13 18.96 6.99
CA SER A 152 -1.46 20.11 7.85
C SER A 152 -1.36 19.76 9.34
N LEU A 153 -1.78 18.57 9.75
CA LEU A 153 -1.67 18.12 11.14
C LEU A 153 -0.20 17.97 11.58
N HIS A 154 0.66 17.50 10.69
CA HIS A 154 2.10 17.37 10.96
C HIS A 154 2.80 18.74 11.10
N SER A 155 2.29 19.78 10.45
CA SER A 155 2.83 21.16 10.57
C SER A 155 2.43 21.86 11.86
N ILE A 156 1.39 21.40 12.55
CA ILE A 156 0.84 22.00 13.78
C ILE A 156 1.38 21.28 15.04
N SER A 157 1.85 20.05 14.88
CA SER A 157 2.47 19.30 15.98
C SER A 157 3.94 19.73 16.13
N PRO A 158 4.34 20.31 17.29
CA PRO A 158 5.71 20.73 17.56
C PRO A 158 6.68 19.56 17.61
#